data_cd95a7df2b24978a545a22fe18cf891e
#
_entry.id   cd95a7df2b24978a545a22fe18cf891e
#
_cell.length_a   1.000
_cell.length_b   1.000
_cell.length_c   1.000
_cell.angle_alpha   90.00
_cell.angle_beta   90.00
_cell.angle_gamma   90.00
#
_symmetry.space_group_name_H-M   'P 1'
#
loop_
_entity.id
_entity.type
_entity.pdbx_description
1 polymer ?
#
loop_
_entity_poly.entity_id
_entity_poly.type
_entity_poly.pdbx_seq_one_letter_code
_entity_poly.pdbx_strand_id
1 'polypeptide(L)'
;MSPLSTLKRRSLRTNDQKPQKRSKLSMSTTSPMSPNPSKAPITLDSPPNPLKSRTRAALNLIYANSLSSTQFTQQYIPTSSQRFTAKDGHSTYTCTFKRTQDVTPEEKEACFQIIRETSRRDYEANAEQGWDDERKRGEMGEEGMKFLLVKKAEANKQDENSSQILGFTSFTLEMDPDNQIPQLYVYEIHLLPSARSLGLGRHLMSLNEVIARELELEKVILTVFTCNTKAEGLYRRLGYGVDEQSPKERVLRSGKVVRPKYLILSKALS
;
A
#
# COMPACT_ATOMS: atom_id res chain seq x y z
N MET A 1 15.07 8.59 8.60
CA MET A 1 14.56 7.92 7.37
C MET A 1 14.88 6.44 7.48
N SER A 2 13.88 5.59 7.56
CA SER A 2 14.01 4.14 7.75
C SER A 2 14.56 3.44 6.50
N PRO A 3 15.38 2.38 6.64
CA PRO A 3 15.99 1.66 5.51
C PRO A 3 15.02 0.83 4.67
N LEU A 4 13.84 0.46 5.18
CA LEU A 4 12.82 -0.18 4.33
C LEU A 4 11.99 0.86 3.58
N SER A 5 11.72 2.01 4.18
CA SER A 5 11.28 3.18 3.43
C SER A 5 12.38 3.59 2.45
N THR A 6 13.65 3.41 2.77
CA THR A 6 14.80 3.64 1.89
C THR A 6 15.02 2.49 0.89
N LEU A 7 14.78 1.21 1.22
CA LEU A 7 14.76 0.11 0.25
C LEU A 7 13.51 0.18 -0.65
N LYS A 8 12.36 0.48 -0.05
CA LYS A 8 11.14 0.76 -0.76
C LYS A 8 11.26 2.05 -1.60
N ARG A 9 12.03 3.06 -1.15
CA ARG A 9 12.35 4.30 -1.89
C ARG A 9 13.63 4.23 -2.74
N ARG A 10 14.62 3.38 -2.44
CA ARG A 10 15.83 3.18 -3.27
C ARG A 10 15.63 2.28 -4.47
N SER A 11 14.69 1.36 -4.45
CA SER A 11 14.29 0.65 -5.68
C SER A 11 13.78 1.62 -6.74
N LEU A 12 13.38 2.83 -6.33
CA LEU A 12 12.94 3.94 -7.16
C LEU A 12 14.09 4.86 -7.65
N ARG A 13 15.34 4.67 -7.21
CA ARG A 13 16.45 5.61 -7.50
C ARG A 13 17.63 5.06 -8.30
N THR A 14 17.57 3.87 -8.85
CA THR A 14 18.64 3.36 -9.72
C THR A 14 18.32 3.58 -11.19
N ASN A 15 18.30 4.84 -11.62
CA ASN A 15 18.51 5.18 -13.01
C ASN A 15 19.64 6.24 -13.08
N ASP A 16 20.86 5.75 -13.32
CA ASP A 16 22.00 6.58 -13.70
C ASP A 16 21.70 7.25 -15.05
N GLN A 17 21.17 8.47 -15.02
CA GLN A 17 21.17 9.34 -16.17
C GLN A 17 22.21 10.45 -15.99
N LYS A 18 23.25 10.37 -16.84
CA LYS A 18 24.21 11.48 -17.08
C LYS A 18 23.46 12.75 -17.52
N PRO A 19 23.90 13.93 -17.09
CA PRO A 19 23.25 15.18 -17.46
C PRO A 19 23.46 15.49 -18.95
N GLN A 20 22.38 15.65 -19.69
CA GLN A 20 22.40 16.22 -21.04
C GLN A 20 22.37 17.75 -20.97
N LYS A 21 23.24 18.34 -21.78
CA LYS A 21 23.45 19.78 -21.91
C LYS A 21 22.20 20.52 -22.43
N ARG A 22 21.87 21.62 -21.76
CA ARG A 22 20.88 22.60 -22.20
C ARG A 22 21.32 23.24 -23.52
N SER A 23 20.46 23.20 -24.52
CA SER A 23 20.50 24.11 -25.67
C SER A 23 19.40 25.16 -25.52
N LYS A 24 19.84 26.43 -25.69
CA LYS A 24 18.98 27.62 -25.69
C LYS A 24 18.16 27.63 -26.99
N LEU A 25 16.88 27.95 -26.90
CA LEU A 25 16.15 28.41 -28.07
C LEU A 25 15.40 29.71 -27.77
N SER A 26 15.49 30.59 -28.77
CA SER A 26 15.08 31.96 -28.80
C SER A 26 13.58 32.17 -28.99
N MET A 27 13.10 33.31 -28.47
CA MET A 27 11.79 33.89 -28.70
C MET A 27 11.55 34.31 -30.16
N SER A 28 10.34 34.16 -30.64
CA SER A 28 9.76 35.11 -31.61
C SER A 28 8.25 35.24 -31.43
N THR A 29 7.83 36.48 -31.38
CA THR A 29 6.51 37.08 -31.28
C THR A 29 5.72 36.92 -32.57
N THR A 30 4.38 36.79 -32.53
CA THR A 30 3.36 37.67 -33.12
C THR A 30 1.97 37.03 -33.13
N SER A 31 0.99 37.78 -32.65
CA SER A 31 -0.46 37.60 -32.88
C SER A 31 -0.87 38.23 -34.23
N PRO A 32 -2.12 38.08 -34.81
CA PRO A 32 -3.40 38.30 -34.16
C PRO A 32 -4.66 37.51 -34.64
N MET A 33 -5.70 37.52 -33.79
CA MET A 33 -7.17 37.63 -33.98
C MET A 33 -8.00 36.85 -35.04
N SER A 34 -8.92 36.04 -34.47
CA SER A 34 -10.42 35.95 -34.60
C SER A 34 -11.07 35.41 -35.88
N PRO A 35 -12.34 34.92 -35.87
CA PRO A 35 -13.34 34.76 -34.81
C PRO A 35 -14.04 33.38 -34.77
N ASN A 36 -14.80 33.19 -33.66
CA ASN A 36 -15.82 32.17 -33.42
C ASN A 36 -16.81 31.95 -34.56
N PRO A 37 -17.34 30.75 -34.86
CA PRO A 37 -18.61 30.40 -34.24
C PRO A 37 -18.86 28.89 -33.97
N SER A 38 -19.95 28.69 -33.24
CA SER A 38 -20.83 27.51 -33.16
C SER A 38 -20.54 26.47 -32.14
N LYS A 39 -21.39 26.52 -31.12
CA LYS A 39 -21.68 25.47 -30.16
C LYS A 39 -22.08 24.18 -30.89
N ALA A 40 -21.25 23.16 -30.79
CA ALA A 40 -21.67 21.77 -31.00
C ALA A 40 -22.14 21.21 -29.65
N PRO A 41 -23.11 20.28 -29.59
CA PRO A 41 -23.62 19.72 -28.35
C PRO A 41 -22.53 18.93 -27.66
N ILE A 42 -22.39 19.17 -26.34
CA ILE A 42 -21.48 18.45 -25.44
C ILE A 42 -21.97 17.01 -25.37
N THR A 43 -21.33 16.11 -26.08
CA THR A 43 -21.47 14.68 -25.84
C THR A 43 -20.73 14.33 -24.57
N LEU A 44 -21.48 13.75 -23.63
CA LEU A 44 -21.08 13.45 -22.23
C LEU A 44 -20.23 12.17 -22.13
N ASP A 45 -19.35 11.85 -23.09
CA ASP A 45 -18.55 10.62 -23.12
C ASP A 45 -17.10 10.84 -23.56
N SER A 46 -16.46 11.88 -23.03
CA SER A 46 -15.00 11.96 -23.11
C SER A 46 -14.41 11.26 -21.88
N PRO A 47 -13.43 10.35 -22.04
CA PRO A 47 -12.76 9.76 -20.89
C PRO A 47 -12.19 10.87 -19.99
N PRO A 48 -12.23 10.71 -18.67
CA PRO A 48 -11.78 11.74 -17.73
C PRO A 48 -10.32 12.11 -18.04
N ASN A 49 -10.07 13.41 -18.14
CA ASN A 49 -8.72 13.92 -18.37
C ASN A 49 -7.79 13.43 -17.22
N PRO A 50 -6.74 12.64 -17.49
CA PRO A 50 -5.91 12.02 -16.48
C PRO A 50 -5.25 13.03 -15.53
N LEU A 51 -4.95 14.25 -15.98
CA LEU A 51 -4.42 15.33 -15.13
C LEU A 51 -5.45 15.81 -14.10
N LYS A 52 -6.73 15.94 -14.48
CA LYS A 52 -7.79 16.34 -13.57
C LYS A 52 -8.08 15.25 -12.54
N SER A 53 -8.04 13.98 -12.97
CA SER A 53 -8.21 12.83 -12.10
C SER A 53 -7.11 12.76 -11.03
N ARG A 54 -5.84 12.90 -11.42
CA ARG A 54 -4.70 12.89 -10.48
C ARG A 54 -4.73 14.06 -9.49
N THR A 55 -5.11 15.24 -9.93
CA THR A 55 -5.27 16.39 -9.04
C THR A 55 -6.36 16.12 -7.99
N ARG A 56 -7.47 15.53 -8.38
CA ARG A 56 -8.55 15.17 -7.46
C ARG A 56 -8.11 14.10 -6.47
N ALA A 57 -7.45 13.03 -6.94
CA ALA A 57 -6.90 11.99 -6.07
C ALA A 57 -5.86 12.55 -5.10
N ALA A 58 -5.00 13.50 -5.51
CA ALA A 58 -4.05 14.16 -4.62
C ALA A 58 -4.76 14.95 -3.51
N LEU A 59 -5.84 15.66 -3.83
CA LEU A 59 -6.66 16.35 -2.82
C LEU A 59 -7.34 15.37 -1.87
N ASN A 60 -7.87 14.25 -2.39
CA ASN A 60 -8.45 13.18 -1.59
C ASN A 60 -7.42 12.58 -0.63
N LEU A 61 -6.16 12.38 -1.06
CA LEU A 61 -5.07 11.92 -0.20
C LEU A 61 -4.80 12.88 0.97
N ILE A 62 -4.67 14.18 0.67
CA ILE A 62 -4.44 15.21 1.70
C ILE A 62 -5.59 15.20 2.71
N TYR A 63 -6.82 15.21 2.23
CA TYR A 63 -8.01 15.17 3.07
C TYR A 63 -8.07 13.90 3.92
N ALA A 64 -7.93 12.72 3.32
CA ALA A 64 -7.96 11.45 4.04
C ALA A 64 -6.85 11.33 5.11
N ASN A 65 -5.66 11.88 4.84
CA ASN A 65 -4.56 11.91 5.79
C ASN A 65 -4.82 12.86 6.98
N SER A 66 -5.70 13.86 6.83
CA SER A 66 -6.07 14.79 7.91
C SER A 66 -7.15 14.26 8.85
N LEU A 67 -7.92 13.25 8.44
CA LEU A 67 -9.06 12.72 9.20
C LEU A 67 -8.62 11.98 10.47
N SER A 68 -9.45 12.05 11.52
CA SER A 68 -9.33 11.16 12.67
C SER A 68 -9.65 9.70 12.30
N SER A 69 -9.24 8.74 13.13
CA SER A 69 -9.57 7.31 12.88
C SER A 69 -11.07 7.06 12.75
N THR A 70 -11.88 7.76 13.55
CA THR A 70 -13.35 7.63 13.50
C THR A 70 -13.91 8.17 12.19
N GLN A 71 -13.52 9.39 11.80
CA GLN A 71 -13.97 10.01 10.55
C GLN A 71 -13.54 9.20 9.32
N PHE A 72 -12.28 8.72 9.30
CA PHE A 72 -11.79 7.88 8.22
C PHE A 72 -12.59 6.57 8.11
N THR A 73 -12.84 5.91 9.25
CA THR A 73 -13.65 4.68 9.28
C THR A 73 -15.05 4.91 8.74
N GLN A 74 -15.72 5.97 9.18
CA GLN A 74 -17.08 6.29 8.73
C GLN A 74 -17.16 6.56 7.23
N GLN A 75 -16.13 7.19 6.67
CA GLN A 75 -16.14 7.63 5.28
C GLN A 75 -15.67 6.55 4.29
N TYR A 76 -14.65 5.75 4.65
CA TYR A 76 -13.95 4.90 3.69
C TYR A 76 -14.02 3.40 4.00
N ILE A 77 -14.58 3.00 5.16
CA ILE A 77 -14.65 1.59 5.54
C ILE A 77 -16.10 1.18 5.73
N PRO A 78 -16.68 0.40 4.79
CA PRO A 78 -18.05 -0.06 4.93
C PRO A 78 -18.27 -0.82 6.23
N THR A 79 -19.37 -0.55 6.94
CA THR A 79 -19.68 -1.20 8.22
C THR A 79 -19.74 -2.72 8.09
N SER A 80 -20.24 -3.23 6.96
CA SER A 80 -20.25 -4.67 6.66
C SER A 80 -18.84 -5.29 6.57
N SER A 81 -17.82 -4.50 6.25
CA SER A 81 -16.44 -4.95 6.12
C SER A 81 -15.65 -4.85 7.42
N GLN A 82 -16.18 -4.17 8.45
CA GLN A 82 -15.58 -4.10 9.79
C GLN A 82 -15.74 -5.41 10.57
N ARG A 83 -16.64 -6.29 10.13
CA ARG A 83 -16.79 -7.65 10.65
C ARG A 83 -16.60 -8.64 9.52
N PHE A 84 -15.90 -9.72 9.82
CA PHE A 84 -15.60 -10.77 8.87
C PHE A 84 -15.94 -12.13 9.47
N THR A 85 -16.80 -12.89 8.82
CA THR A 85 -17.06 -14.31 9.15
C THR A 85 -16.13 -15.17 8.32
N ALA A 86 -15.37 -16.01 8.99
CA ALA A 86 -14.41 -16.90 8.35
C ALA A 86 -15.10 -17.97 7.50
N LYS A 87 -14.32 -18.64 6.65
CA LYS A 87 -14.82 -19.70 5.78
C LYS A 87 -15.39 -20.93 6.52
N ASP A 88 -15.04 -21.09 7.82
CA ASP A 88 -15.59 -22.13 8.69
C ASP A 88 -17.05 -21.87 9.08
N GLY A 89 -17.60 -20.69 8.76
CA GLY A 89 -18.96 -20.27 9.07
C GLY A 89 -19.23 -19.93 10.54
N HIS A 90 -18.25 -20.09 11.41
CA HIS A 90 -18.42 -19.94 12.87
C HIS A 90 -17.54 -18.83 13.46
N SER A 91 -16.30 -18.72 13.00
CA SER A 91 -15.36 -17.74 13.53
C SER A 91 -15.64 -16.36 12.96
N THR A 92 -15.88 -15.38 13.83
CA THR A 92 -16.10 -13.99 13.42
C THR A 92 -14.95 -13.12 13.97
N TYR A 93 -14.51 -12.17 13.14
CA TYR A 93 -13.42 -11.26 13.43
C TYR A 93 -13.88 -9.82 13.25
N THR A 94 -13.25 -8.90 13.99
CA THR A 94 -13.40 -7.45 13.80
C THR A 94 -12.15 -6.90 13.16
N CYS A 95 -12.34 -5.97 12.21
CA CYS A 95 -11.27 -5.22 11.57
C CYS A 95 -11.42 -3.75 11.97
N THR A 96 -10.50 -3.23 12.77
CA THR A 96 -10.54 -1.86 13.31
C THR A 96 -9.45 -1.02 12.68
N PHE A 97 -9.83 0.11 12.12
CA PHE A 97 -8.89 1.10 11.57
C PHE A 97 -8.33 2.00 12.67
N LYS A 98 -7.03 2.27 12.61
CA LYS A 98 -6.34 3.25 13.45
C LYS A 98 -5.21 3.94 12.68
N ARG A 99 -5.03 5.24 12.91
CA ARG A 99 -3.81 5.95 12.52
C ARG A 99 -2.69 5.59 13.49
N THR A 100 -1.43 5.73 13.10
CA THR A 100 -0.28 5.37 13.95
C THR A 100 -0.31 6.04 15.31
N GLN A 101 -0.80 7.29 15.41
CA GLN A 101 -0.93 8.01 16.68
C GLN A 101 -2.07 7.51 17.57
N ASP A 102 -3.04 6.79 17.02
CA ASP A 102 -4.21 6.25 17.73
C ASP A 102 -4.02 4.78 18.11
N VAL A 103 -2.93 4.13 17.65
CA VAL A 103 -2.54 2.77 18.03
C VAL A 103 -1.84 2.84 19.38
N THR A 104 -2.34 2.09 20.38
CA THR A 104 -1.74 2.10 21.72
C THR A 104 -0.34 1.45 21.72
N PRO A 105 0.51 1.73 22.71
CA PRO A 105 1.82 1.07 22.83
C PRO A 105 1.72 -0.45 22.85
N GLU A 106 0.71 -1.00 23.51
CA GLU A 106 0.47 -2.45 23.62
C GLU A 106 0.06 -3.04 22.26
N GLU A 107 -0.80 -2.34 21.52
CA GLU A 107 -1.19 -2.75 20.17
C GLU A 107 -0.02 -2.66 19.18
N LYS A 108 0.83 -1.63 19.28
CA LYS A 108 2.07 -1.53 18.48
C LYS A 108 3.01 -2.67 18.76
N GLU A 109 3.19 -2.98 20.06
CA GLU A 109 4.03 -4.09 20.47
C GLU A 109 3.48 -5.44 19.97
N ALA A 110 2.18 -5.68 20.08
CA ALA A 110 1.54 -6.88 19.56
C ALA A 110 1.76 -7.01 18.03
N CYS A 111 1.55 -5.94 17.27
CA CYS A 111 1.84 -5.92 15.83
C CYS A 111 3.31 -6.20 15.54
N PHE A 112 4.23 -5.60 16.28
CA PHE A 112 5.66 -5.84 16.15
C PHE A 112 6.02 -7.32 16.40
N GLN A 113 5.50 -7.93 17.46
CA GLN A 113 5.74 -9.34 17.75
C GLN A 113 5.21 -10.25 16.63
N ILE A 114 4.05 -9.92 16.05
CA ILE A 114 3.51 -10.65 14.89
C ILE A 114 4.47 -10.55 13.70
N ILE A 115 5.02 -9.38 13.36
CA ILE A 115 6.02 -9.26 12.27
C ILE A 115 7.26 -10.10 12.61
N ARG A 116 7.77 -9.97 13.83
CA ARG A 116 8.96 -10.68 14.29
C ARG A 116 8.79 -12.20 14.16
N GLU A 117 7.65 -12.74 14.59
CA GLU A 117 7.35 -14.17 14.51
C GLU A 117 7.22 -14.64 13.05
N THR A 118 6.59 -13.84 12.20
CA THR A 118 6.16 -14.30 10.87
C THR A 118 7.14 -13.97 9.75
N SER A 119 8.05 -12.99 9.92
CA SER A 119 8.88 -12.48 8.83
C SER A 119 10.33 -12.20 9.18
N ARG A 120 10.74 -12.26 10.44
CA ARG A 120 12.13 -11.97 10.83
C ARG A 120 13.14 -12.75 10.00
N ARG A 121 12.93 -14.05 9.80
CA ARG A 121 13.81 -14.92 9.01
C ARG A 121 13.93 -14.48 7.55
N ASP A 122 12.84 -14.01 6.96
CA ASP A 122 12.83 -13.51 5.58
C ASP A 122 13.64 -12.23 5.47
N TYR A 123 13.56 -11.34 6.47
CA TYR A 123 14.37 -10.13 6.53
C TYR A 123 15.87 -10.45 6.72
N GLU A 124 16.22 -11.35 7.64
CA GLU A 124 17.61 -11.78 7.88
C GLU A 124 18.24 -12.36 6.62
N ALA A 125 17.50 -13.14 5.85
CA ALA A 125 17.98 -13.80 4.64
C ALA A 125 18.05 -12.89 3.40
N ASN A 126 17.19 -11.88 3.29
CA ASN A 126 16.96 -11.17 2.03
C ASN A 126 17.18 -9.66 2.10
N ALA A 127 16.96 -9.00 3.24
CA ALA A 127 17.20 -7.58 3.37
C ALA A 127 18.72 -7.29 3.47
N GLU A 128 19.20 -6.25 2.79
CA GLU A 128 20.61 -5.85 2.84
C GLU A 128 21.10 -5.57 4.26
N GLN A 129 20.21 -5.02 5.10
CA GLN A 129 20.53 -4.61 6.46
C GLN A 129 20.04 -5.62 7.50
N GLY A 130 19.53 -6.78 7.07
CA GLY A 130 19.00 -7.80 7.96
C GLY A 130 17.78 -7.33 8.77
N TRP A 131 17.59 -7.98 9.91
CA TRP A 131 16.56 -7.63 10.88
C TRP A 131 17.13 -6.72 11.98
N ASP A 132 16.37 -5.71 12.37
CA ASP A 132 16.68 -4.81 13.48
C ASP A 132 15.37 -4.40 14.16
N ASP A 133 15.26 -4.67 15.46
CA ASP A 133 14.03 -4.46 16.24
C ASP A 133 13.68 -2.97 16.37
N GLU A 134 14.66 -2.10 16.63
CA GLU A 134 14.42 -0.65 16.81
C GLU A 134 14.02 0.00 15.50
N ARG A 135 14.72 -0.35 14.43
CA ARG A 135 14.39 0.11 13.08
C ARG A 135 12.97 -0.27 12.69
N LYS A 136 12.56 -1.53 12.95
CA LYS A 136 11.21 -1.99 12.61
C LYS A 136 10.14 -1.26 13.42
N ARG A 137 10.37 -1.02 14.72
CA ARG A 137 9.46 -0.22 15.55
C ARG A 137 9.38 1.22 15.04
N GLY A 138 10.51 1.81 14.64
CA GLY A 138 10.56 3.14 14.04
C GLY A 138 9.71 3.24 12.76
N GLU A 139 9.83 2.24 11.86
CA GLU A 139 9.01 2.15 10.63
C GLU A 139 7.51 2.10 10.92
N MET A 140 7.11 1.30 11.91
CA MET A 140 5.71 1.19 12.32
C MET A 140 5.17 2.48 12.95
N GLY A 141 6.06 3.32 13.50
CA GLY A 141 5.74 4.61 14.10
C GLY A 141 5.77 5.79 13.13
N GLU A 142 6.13 5.60 11.86
CA GLU A 142 6.24 6.69 10.88
C GLU A 142 4.92 7.45 10.72
N GLU A 143 5.03 8.78 10.57
CA GLU A 143 3.89 9.64 10.32
C GLU A 143 3.18 9.23 9.02
N GLY A 144 1.86 9.25 9.05
CA GLY A 144 1.04 8.82 7.92
C GLY A 144 0.74 7.31 7.87
N MET A 145 1.43 6.49 8.69
CA MET A 145 1.13 5.06 8.78
C MET A 145 -0.27 4.81 9.34
N LYS A 146 -0.99 3.89 8.72
CA LYS A 146 -2.34 3.48 9.07
C LYS A 146 -2.39 1.98 9.27
N PHE A 147 -3.28 1.53 10.15
CA PHE A 147 -3.43 0.14 10.54
C PHE A 147 -4.88 -0.33 10.39
N LEU A 148 -5.07 -1.55 9.94
CA LEU A 148 -6.30 -2.33 10.10
C LEU A 148 -5.96 -3.51 11.00
N LEU A 149 -6.43 -3.45 12.24
CA LEU A 149 -6.16 -4.46 13.28
C LEU A 149 -7.24 -5.51 13.27
N VAL A 150 -6.86 -6.79 13.31
CA VAL A 150 -7.78 -7.94 13.36
C VAL A 150 -7.80 -8.53 14.75
N LYS A 151 -8.99 -8.59 15.35
CA LYS A 151 -9.25 -9.27 16.63
C LYS A 151 -10.41 -10.26 16.45
N LYS A 152 -10.49 -11.27 17.31
CA LYS A 152 -11.67 -12.14 17.36
C LYS A 152 -12.87 -11.31 17.79
N ALA A 153 -14.00 -11.44 17.11
CA ALA A 153 -15.23 -10.80 17.56
C ALA A 153 -15.73 -11.51 18.80
N GLU A 154 -16.06 -10.77 19.85
CA GLU A 154 -16.54 -11.32 21.09
C GLU A 154 -17.89 -12.04 20.88
N ALA A 155 -17.95 -13.30 21.29
CA ALA A 155 -19.22 -14.01 21.48
C ALA A 155 -19.79 -13.72 22.90
N ASN A 156 -18.91 -13.50 23.91
CA ASN A 156 -19.27 -13.15 25.28
C ASN A 156 -18.16 -12.28 25.89
N LYS A 157 -18.54 -11.27 26.71
CA LYS A 157 -17.66 -10.30 27.39
C LYS A 157 -16.66 -10.89 28.41
N GLN A 158 -16.59 -12.20 28.59
CA GLN A 158 -15.75 -12.88 29.57
C GLN A 158 -14.53 -13.59 28.95
N ASP A 159 -14.34 -13.50 27.64
CA ASP A 159 -13.21 -14.16 26.95
C ASP A 159 -11.99 -13.21 26.98
N GLU A 160 -11.03 -13.45 27.88
CA GLU A 160 -9.80 -12.66 28.01
C GLU A 160 -8.98 -12.61 26.71
N ASN A 161 -9.18 -13.58 25.80
CA ASN A 161 -8.55 -13.63 24.48
C ASN A 161 -9.19 -12.70 23.43
N SER A 162 -10.31 -12.05 23.73
CA SER A 162 -11.01 -11.18 22.76
C SER A 162 -10.23 -9.91 22.41
N SER A 163 -9.31 -9.47 23.29
CA SER A 163 -8.47 -8.29 23.10
C SER A 163 -7.23 -8.55 22.24
N GLN A 164 -6.85 -9.82 22.01
CA GLN A 164 -5.62 -10.18 21.30
C GLN A 164 -5.70 -9.79 19.82
N ILE A 165 -4.65 -9.11 19.33
CA ILE A 165 -4.45 -8.89 17.89
C ILE A 165 -3.99 -10.19 17.26
N LEU A 166 -4.76 -10.70 16.28
CA LEU A 166 -4.48 -11.94 15.56
C LEU A 166 -3.79 -11.70 14.22
N GLY A 167 -3.79 -10.46 13.78
CA GLY A 167 -3.15 -10.02 12.56
C GLY A 167 -3.47 -8.57 12.26
N PHE A 168 -2.84 -8.05 11.22
CA PHE A 168 -3.06 -6.68 10.78
C PHE A 168 -2.54 -6.45 9.37
N THR A 169 -2.93 -5.35 8.77
CA THR A 169 -2.22 -4.71 7.67
C THR A 169 -1.88 -3.28 8.04
N SER A 170 -0.70 -2.80 7.61
CA SER A 170 -0.35 -1.38 7.67
C SER A 170 -0.08 -0.83 6.28
N PHE A 171 -0.46 0.44 6.06
CA PHE A 171 -0.36 1.09 4.77
C PHE A 171 -0.21 2.61 4.89
N THR A 172 0.26 3.23 3.84
CA THR A 172 0.25 4.69 3.66
C THR A 172 -0.60 5.08 2.46
N LEU A 173 -1.09 6.31 2.50
CA LEU A 173 -1.74 6.97 1.38
C LEU A 173 -0.78 8.05 0.88
N GLU A 174 -0.24 7.89 -0.32
CA GLU A 174 0.87 8.72 -0.78
C GLU A 174 0.85 8.95 -2.29
N MET A 175 1.54 10.01 -2.70
CA MET A 175 1.94 10.17 -4.09
C MET A 175 3.23 9.41 -4.32
N ASP A 176 3.27 8.60 -5.36
CA ASP A 176 4.53 7.97 -5.81
C ASP A 176 5.56 9.08 -6.09
N PRO A 177 6.75 9.04 -5.46
CA PRO A 177 7.73 10.12 -5.57
C PRO A 177 8.31 10.30 -6.98
N ASP A 178 8.34 9.24 -7.78
CA ASP A 178 9.00 9.26 -9.10
C ASP A 178 8.05 9.66 -10.23
N ASN A 179 6.83 9.11 -10.24
CA ASN A 179 5.87 9.32 -11.32
C ASN A 179 4.62 10.10 -10.90
N GLN A 180 4.54 10.53 -9.63
CA GLN A 180 3.43 11.30 -9.05
C GLN A 180 2.07 10.59 -9.23
N ILE A 181 2.06 9.26 -9.12
CA ILE A 181 0.84 8.46 -9.14
C ILE A 181 0.27 8.38 -7.71
N PRO A 182 -1.01 8.75 -7.49
CA PRO A 182 -1.67 8.57 -6.20
C PRO A 182 -1.92 7.08 -5.94
N GLN A 183 -1.40 6.58 -4.82
CA GLN A 183 -1.39 5.15 -4.51
C GLN A 183 -1.63 4.86 -3.03
N LEU A 184 -2.11 3.64 -2.75
CA LEU A 184 -2.07 3.04 -1.43
C LEU A 184 -0.90 2.06 -1.37
N TYR A 185 0.07 2.33 -0.51
CA TYR A 185 1.23 1.45 -0.33
C TYR A 185 1.02 0.55 0.89
N VAL A 186 0.89 -0.76 0.68
CA VAL A 186 0.80 -1.74 1.76
C VAL A 186 2.20 -2.06 2.26
N TYR A 187 2.50 -1.66 3.50
CA TYR A 187 3.79 -1.91 4.15
C TYR A 187 3.88 -3.31 4.72
N GLU A 188 2.87 -3.69 5.50
CA GLU A 188 2.84 -4.99 6.17
C GLU A 188 1.45 -5.62 6.05
N ILE A 189 1.41 -6.94 5.93
CA ILE A 189 0.21 -7.74 6.15
C ILE A 189 0.62 -9.05 6.81
N HIS A 190 0.18 -9.25 8.03
CA HIS A 190 0.58 -10.39 8.85
C HIS A 190 -0.62 -10.99 9.58
N LEU A 191 -0.61 -12.30 9.68
CA LEU A 191 -1.59 -13.08 10.43
C LEU A 191 -0.84 -14.12 11.27
N LEU A 192 -1.21 -14.25 12.53
CA LEU A 192 -0.77 -15.37 13.36
C LEU A 192 -1.18 -16.70 12.70
N PRO A 193 -0.45 -17.79 12.95
CA PRO A 193 -0.77 -19.11 12.38
C PRO A 193 -2.24 -19.52 12.59
N SER A 194 -2.80 -19.24 13.77
CA SER A 194 -4.20 -19.52 14.14
C SER A 194 -5.24 -18.76 13.29
N ALA A 195 -4.86 -17.63 12.70
CA ALA A 195 -5.74 -16.80 11.87
C ALA A 195 -5.53 -17.01 10.35
N ARG A 196 -4.65 -17.92 9.96
CA ARG A 196 -4.37 -18.21 8.55
C ARG A 196 -5.40 -19.16 7.95
N SER A 197 -5.47 -19.16 6.61
CA SER A 197 -6.39 -20.03 5.81
C SER A 197 -7.88 -19.79 6.03
N LEU A 198 -8.26 -18.85 6.87
CA LEU A 198 -9.65 -18.48 7.17
C LEU A 198 -10.23 -17.44 6.20
N GLY A 199 -9.43 -16.88 5.30
CA GLY A 199 -9.85 -15.84 4.35
C GLY A 199 -9.45 -14.41 4.76
N LEU A 200 -8.95 -14.21 5.98
CA LEU A 200 -8.60 -12.90 6.54
C LEU A 200 -7.58 -12.12 5.71
N GLY A 201 -6.55 -12.77 5.15
CA GLY A 201 -5.59 -12.08 4.29
C GLY A 201 -6.22 -11.50 3.03
N ARG A 202 -7.16 -12.23 2.40
CA ARG A 202 -7.96 -11.71 1.28
C ARG A 202 -8.84 -10.55 1.73
N HIS A 203 -9.48 -10.66 2.88
CA HIS A 203 -10.36 -9.62 3.43
C HIS A 203 -9.59 -8.31 3.70
N LEU A 204 -8.42 -8.38 4.33
CA LEU A 204 -7.57 -7.21 4.56
C LEU A 204 -7.12 -6.54 3.26
N MET A 205 -6.70 -7.32 2.26
CA MET A 205 -6.35 -6.77 0.95
C MET A 205 -7.56 -6.14 0.25
N SER A 206 -8.73 -6.77 0.34
CA SER A 206 -9.98 -6.19 -0.19
C SER A 206 -10.34 -4.86 0.48
N LEU A 207 -10.13 -4.73 1.80
CA LEU A 207 -10.33 -3.45 2.52
C LEU A 207 -9.37 -2.36 2.01
N ASN A 208 -8.09 -2.67 1.81
CA ASN A 208 -7.14 -1.73 1.21
C ASN A 208 -7.59 -1.30 -0.20
N GLU A 209 -8.09 -2.23 -1.01
CA GLU A 209 -8.61 -1.93 -2.35
C GLU A 209 -9.88 -1.07 -2.31
N VAL A 210 -10.79 -1.32 -1.36
CA VAL A 210 -11.99 -0.48 -1.16
C VAL A 210 -11.59 0.94 -0.78
N ILE A 211 -10.73 1.09 0.23
CA ILE A 211 -10.22 2.41 0.65
C ILE A 211 -9.59 3.15 -0.54
N ALA A 212 -8.78 2.46 -1.33
CA ALA A 212 -8.09 3.08 -2.46
C ALA A 212 -9.06 3.50 -3.58
N ARG A 213 -10.12 2.73 -3.84
CA ARG A 213 -11.17 3.09 -4.82
C ARG A 213 -11.98 4.30 -4.36
N GLU A 214 -12.41 4.32 -3.08
CA GLU A 214 -13.17 5.45 -2.51
C GLU A 214 -12.35 6.76 -2.57
N LEU A 215 -11.03 6.65 -2.51
CA LEU A 215 -10.11 7.79 -2.64
C LEU A 215 -9.74 8.10 -4.09
N GLU A 216 -10.25 7.35 -5.06
CA GLU A 216 -9.92 7.47 -6.49
C GLU A 216 -8.41 7.32 -6.77
N LEU A 217 -7.72 6.46 -6.01
CA LEU A 217 -6.31 6.18 -6.24
C LEU A 217 -6.12 5.29 -7.46
N GLU A 218 -4.99 5.43 -8.15
CA GLU A 218 -4.72 4.68 -9.37
C GLU A 218 -4.36 3.22 -9.11
N LYS A 219 -3.68 2.93 -7.99
CA LYS A 219 -3.24 1.57 -7.67
C LYS A 219 -3.08 1.29 -6.17
N VAL A 220 -3.17 0.01 -5.82
CA VAL A 220 -2.61 -0.54 -4.59
C VAL A 220 -1.29 -1.23 -4.93
N ILE A 221 -0.23 -0.95 -4.16
CA ILE A 221 1.13 -1.43 -4.40
C ILE A 221 1.71 -2.03 -3.12
N LEU A 222 2.60 -3.00 -3.25
CA LEU A 222 3.28 -3.66 -2.13
C LEU A 222 4.63 -4.23 -2.58
N THR A 223 5.48 -4.54 -1.59
CA THR A 223 6.73 -5.29 -1.80
C THR A 223 6.64 -6.65 -1.13
N VAL A 224 7.08 -7.69 -1.83
CA VAL A 224 7.14 -9.07 -1.31
C VAL A 224 8.50 -9.69 -1.56
N PHE A 225 9.09 -10.37 -0.56
CA PHE A 225 10.30 -11.17 -0.76
C PHE A 225 10.02 -12.36 -1.67
N THR A 226 10.91 -12.64 -2.63
CA THR A 226 10.77 -13.77 -3.58
C THR A 226 10.80 -15.14 -2.90
N CYS A 227 11.33 -15.23 -1.69
CA CYS A 227 11.27 -16.45 -0.86
C CYS A 227 9.87 -16.67 -0.26
N ASN A 228 9.04 -15.64 -0.10
CA ASN A 228 7.69 -15.74 0.45
C ASN A 228 6.66 -16.10 -0.64
N THR A 229 6.82 -17.30 -1.20
CA THR A 229 5.99 -17.82 -2.31
C THR A 229 4.49 -17.93 -1.93
N LYS A 230 4.19 -18.13 -0.64
CA LYS A 230 2.79 -18.18 -0.15
C LYS A 230 2.11 -16.82 -0.26
N ALA A 231 2.79 -15.76 0.17
CA ALA A 231 2.27 -14.40 0.06
C ALA A 231 2.19 -13.95 -1.41
N GLU A 232 3.23 -14.18 -2.21
CA GLU A 232 3.20 -13.89 -3.64
C GLU A 232 2.03 -14.61 -4.32
N GLY A 233 1.83 -15.90 -4.05
CA GLY A 233 0.71 -16.67 -4.58
C GLY A 233 -0.66 -16.12 -4.16
N LEU A 234 -0.80 -15.56 -2.95
CA LEU A 234 -2.01 -14.86 -2.53
C LEU A 234 -2.24 -13.61 -3.39
N TYR A 235 -1.25 -12.73 -3.51
CA TYR A 235 -1.38 -11.48 -4.27
C TYR A 235 -1.68 -11.74 -5.75
N ARG A 236 -1.03 -12.73 -6.37
CA ARG A 236 -1.32 -13.13 -7.75
C ARG A 236 -2.79 -13.55 -7.94
N ARG A 237 -3.32 -14.36 -7.01
CA ARG A 237 -4.75 -14.76 -7.03
C ARG A 237 -5.72 -13.60 -6.78
N LEU A 238 -5.25 -12.50 -6.21
CA LEU A 238 -6.01 -11.26 -6.02
C LEU A 238 -5.89 -10.31 -7.21
N GLY A 239 -5.12 -10.67 -8.25
CA GLY A 239 -4.95 -9.89 -9.47
C GLY A 239 -3.78 -8.90 -9.43
N TYR A 240 -2.86 -9.02 -8.47
CA TYR A 240 -1.64 -8.21 -8.45
C TYR A 240 -0.64 -8.71 -9.50
N GLY A 241 -0.17 -7.80 -10.34
CA GLY A 241 0.90 -8.02 -11.32
C GLY A 241 2.26 -7.52 -10.82
N VAL A 242 3.34 -7.82 -11.55
CA VAL A 242 4.65 -7.19 -11.31
C VAL A 242 4.55 -5.73 -11.74
N ASP A 243 4.85 -4.81 -10.83
CA ASP A 243 4.88 -3.37 -11.11
C ASP A 243 6.09 -3.03 -12.00
N GLU A 244 5.97 -1.98 -12.82
CA GLU A 244 7.05 -1.52 -13.69
C GLU A 244 8.32 -1.10 -12.93
N GLN A 245 8.15 -0.66 -11.68
CA GLN A 245 9.22 -0.29 -10.76
C GLN A 245 9.89 -1.49 -10.09
N SER A 246 9.37 -2.72 -10.31
CA SER A 246 9.96 -3.92 -9.72
C SER A 246 11.37 -4.16 -10.27
N PRO A 247 12.34 -4.54 -9.42
CA PRO A 247 13.67 -4.86 -9.88
C PRO A 247 13.64 -6.04 -10.86
N LYS A 248 14.41 -5.91 -11.95
CA LYS A 248 14.48 -6.93 -13.01
C LYS A 248 15.64 -7.89 -12.77
N GLU A 249 15.53 -9.09 -13.32
CA GLU A 249 16.66 -10.00 -13.41
C GLU A 249 17.82 -9.35 -14.19
N ARG A 250 19.05 -9.61 -13.75
CA ARG A 250 20.27 -9.11 -14.40
C ARG A 250 21.13 -10.27 -14.84
N VAL A 251 21.57 -10.27 -16.08
CA VAL A 251 22.57 -11.21 -16.58
C VAL A 251 23.94 -10.57 -16.42
N LEU A 252 24.81 -11.21 -15.64
CA LEU A 252 26.20 -10.77 -15.46
C LEU A 252 27.02 -11.10 -16.72
N ARG A 253 28.21 -10.47 -16.87
CA ARG A 253 29.13 -10.75 -17.98
C ARG A 253 29.56 -12.23 -18.06
N SER A 254 29.50 -12.92 -16.94
CA SER A 254 29.77 -14.40 -16.84
C SER A 254 28.61 -15.26 -17.34
N GLY A 255 27.52 -14.70 -17.82
CA GLY A 255 26.28 -15.41 -18.16
C GLY A 255 25.41 -15.79 -16.95
N LYS A 256 25.86 -15.53 -15.72
CA LYS A 256 25.07 -15.82 -14.50
C LYS A 256 23.88 -14.88 -14.39
N VAL A 257 22.68 -15.47 -14.23
CA VAL A 257 21.44 -14.71 -13.95
C VAL A 257 21.36 -14.42 -12.45
N VAL A 258 21.23 -13.14 -12.09
CA VAL A 258 20.97 -12.67 -10.72
C VAL A 258 19.51 -12.28 -10.61
N ARG A 259 18.77 -13.00 -9.80
CA ARG A 259 17.36 -12.74 -9.53
C ARG A 259 17.21 -11.75 -8.37
N PRO A 260 16.20 -10.87 -8.42
CA PRO A 260 15.93 -9.96 -7.31
C PRO A 260 15.48 -10.74 -6.08
N LYS A 261 15.83 -10.24 -4.90
CA LYS A 261 15.39 -10.81 -3.61
C LYS A 261 13.96 -10.44 -3.24
N TYR A 262 13.38 -9.46 -3.93
CA TYR A 262 12.00 -9.01 -3.73
C TYR A 262 11.38 -8.60 -5.07
N LEU A 263 10.06 -8.58 -5.09
CA LEU A 263 9.26 -8.02 -6.18
C LEU A 263 8.40 -6.88 -5.64
N ILE A 264 8.17 -5.89 -6.49
CA ILE A 264 7.11 -4.91 -6.28
C ILE A 264 5.91 -5.40 -7.10
N LEU A 265 4.77 -5.56 -6.42
CA LEU A 265 3.52 -5.97 -7.04
C LEU A 265 2.51 -4.85 -6.93
N SER A 266 1.73 -4.63 -7.96
CA SER A 266 0.64 -3.65 -7.96
C SER A 266 -0.61 -4.19 -8.60
N LYS A 267 -1.73 -3.57 -8.25
CA LYS A 267 -3.04 -3.77 -8.86
C LYS A 267 -3.62 -2.41 -9.22
N ALA A 268 -3.84 -2.16 -10.50
CA ALA A 268 -4.55 -0.97 -10.95
C ALA A 268 -6.02 -1.02 -10.48
N LEU A 269 -6.54 0.14 -10.12
CA LEU A 269 -7.92 0.33 -9.72
C LEU A 269 -8.64 1.07 -10.84
N SER A 270 -9.42 0.34 -11.60
CA SER A 270 -10.30 0.88 -12.63
C SER A 270 -11.64 1.31 -12.04
#